data_36d224f2191ae51e01ae89dbe8b54fdd
#
_entry.id   36d224f2191ae51e01ae89dbe8b54fdd
#
_cell.length_a   1.000
_cell.length_b   1.000
_cell.length_c   1.000
_cell.angle_alpha   90.00
_cell.angle_beta   90.00
_cell.angle_gamma   90.00
#
_symmetry.space_group_name_H-M   'P 1'
#
loop_
_entity.id
_entity.type
_entity.pdbx_description
1 polymer ?
#
loop_
_entity_poly.entity_id
_entity_poly.type
_entity_poly.pdbx_seq_one_letter_code
_entity_poly.pdbx_strand_id
1 'polypeptide(L)'
;MDEVLLRENSILDRRTGFLTMLGNIATLTGLLGTITGMIQSFAAVAFANPAEKAALLSAGISEAMNCTAYGLIAAIPALVFFSVLQNRANHLAEDLNTSSLKVFNWLSYSYEPVGFKSFKEVKELKKEMSL
;
A
#
# COMPACT_ATOMS: atom_id res chain seq x y z
N MET A 1 5.55 25.22 3.99
CA MET A 1 4.50 24.57 3.16
C MET A 1 4.75 23.10 2.99
N ASP A 2 5.98 22.68 2.79
CA ASP A 2 6.37 21.28 2.64
C ASP A 2 6.08 20.41 3.87
N GLU A 3 6.19 20.97 5.06
CA GLU A 3 5.93 20.27 6.32
C GLU A 3 4.45 19.87 6.50
N VAL A 4 3.52 20.67 6.01
CA VAL A 4 2.07 20.38 6.04
C VAL A 4 1.72 19.30 5.02
N LEU A 5 2.30 19.35 3.82
CA LEU A 5 2.10 18.36 2.77
C LEU A 5 2.67 16.98 3.16
N LEU A 6 3.84 16.95 3.80
CA LEU A 6 4.44 15.73 4.33
C LEU A 6 3.60 15.12 5.45
N ARG A 7 2.98 15.93 6.27
CA ARG A 7 2.13 15.48 7.38
C ARG A 7 0.81 14.87 6.89
N GLU A 8 0.17 15.49 5.91
CA GLU A 8 -1.08 14.98 5.32
C GLU A 8 -0.85 13.68 4.53
N ASN A 9 0.23 13.59 3.75
CA ASN A 9 0.62 12.34 3.08
C ASN A 9 0.87 11.20 4.08
N SER A 10 1.56 11.49 5.17
CA SER A 10 1.82 10.49 6.23
C SER A 10 0.54 9.96 6.88
N ILE A 11 -0.49 10.77 7.03
CA ILE A 11 -1.79 10.36 7.60
C ILE A 11 -2.58 9.48 6.63
N LEU A 12 -2.56 9.79 5.33
CA LEU A 12 -3.20 9.01 4.30
C LEU A 12 -2.56 7.61 4.16
N ASP A 13 -1.24 7.55 4.11
CA ASP A 13 -0.48 6.29 4.03
C ASP A 13 -0.72 5.40 5.26
N ARG A 14 -0.87 5.98 6.43
CA ARG A 14 -1.12 5.25 7.66
C ARG A 14 -2.51 4.60 7.70
N ARG A 15 -3.53 5.25 7.13
CA ARG A 15 -4.90 4.72 7.08
C ARG A 15 -5.07 3.66 6.00
N THR A 16 -4.44 3.83 4.84
CA THR A 16 -4.47 2.84 3.76
C THR A 16 -3.65 1.60 4.11
N GLY A 17 -2.51 1.75 4.79
CA GLY A 17 -1.69 0.64 5.27
C GLY A 17 -2.44 -0.32 6.21
N PHE A 18 -3.38 0.17 7.01
CA PHE A 18 -4.21 -0.67 7.88
C PHE A 18 -5.08 -1.66 7.10
N LEU A 19 -5.56 -1.28 5.93
CA LEU A 19 -6.39 -2.14 5.08
C LEU A 19 -5.58 -3.32 4.51
N THR A 20 -4.33 -3.09 4.12
CA THR A 20 -3.40 -4.14 3.69
C THR A 20 -3.09 -5.11 4.82
N MET A 21 -2.85 -4.59 6.01
CA MET A 21 -2.63 -5.41 7.21
C MET A 21 -3.83 -6.31 7.48
N LEU A 22 -5.05 -5.80 7.41
CA LEU A 22 -6.28 -6.59 7.56
C LEU A 22 -6.40 -7.70 6.51
N GLY A 23 -6.12 -7.40 5.24
CA GLY A 23 -6.12 -8.40 4.16
C GLY A 23 -5.12 -9.53 4.41
N ASN A 24 -3.91 -9.18 4.83
CA ASN A 24 -2.87 -10.17 5.16
C ASN A 24 -3.25 -11.03 6.38
N ILE A 25 -3.79 -10.43 7.43
CA ILE A 25 -4.27 -11.17 8.62
C ILE A 25 -5.40 -12.13 8.24
N ALA A 26 -6.36 -11.70 7.41
CA ALA A 26 -7.44 -12.55 6.95
C ALA A 26 -6.93 -13.79 6.20
N THR A 27 -5.95 -13.62 5.31
CA THR A 27 -5.33 -14.72 4.57
C THR A 27 -4.58 -15.68 5.50
N LEU A 28 -3.79 -15.14 6.44
CA LEU A 28 -3.05 -15.96 7.42
C LEU A 28 -3.99 -16.71 8.36
N THR A 29 -5.10 -16.10 8.75
CA THR A 29 -6.13 -16.76 9.58
C THR A 29 -6.80 -17.91 8.82
N GLY A 30 -7.07 -17.74 7.52
CA GLY A 30 -7.56 -18.81 6.65
C GLY A 30 -6.59 -19.98 6.57
N LEU A 31 -5.29 -19.69 6.41
CA LEU A 31 -4.25 -20.71 6.39
C LEU A 31 -4.11 -21.44 7.76
N LEU A 32 -4.18 -20.71 8.86
CA LEU A 32 -4.19 -21.29 10.20
C LEU A 32 -5.38 -22.26 10.37
N GLY A 33 -6.55 -21.89 9.84
CA GLY A 33 -7.73 -22.74 9.82
C GLY A 33 -7.52 -24.07 9.11
N THR A 34 -6.79 -24.09 7.97
CA THR A 34 -6.47 -25.35 7.27
C THR A 34 -5.53 -26.23 8.09
N ILE A 35 -4.51 -25.66 8.71
CA ILE A 35 -3.56 -26.41 9.53
C ILE A 35 -4.29 -27.06 10.71
N THR A 36 -5.09 -26.30 11.43
CA THR A 36 -5.87 -26.82 12.58
C THR A 36 -6.89 -27.86 12.17
N GLY A 37 -7.61 -27.63 11.06
CA GLY A 37 -8.57 -28.58 10.50
C GLY A 37 -7.94 -29.91 10.07
N MET A 38 -6.78 -29.85 9.43
CA MET A 38 -6.01 -31.05 9.06
C MET A 38 -5.52 -31.83 10.29
N ILE A 39 -4.99 -31.13 11.31
CA ILE A 39 -4.57 -31.80 12.56
C ILE A 39 -5.75 -32.52 13.22
N GLN A 40 -6.91 -31.88 13.30
CA GLN A 40 -8.12 -32.50 13.88
C GLN A 40 -8.58 -33.70 13.06
N SER A 41 -8.51 -33.64 11.74
CA SER A 41 -8.91 -34.73 10.84
C SER A 41 -8.02 -35.96 11.04
N PHE A 42 -6.73 -35.75 11.10
CA PHE A 42 -5.77 -36.87 11.37
C PHE A 42 -5.93 -37.43 12.77
N ALA A 43 -6.20 -36.61 13.77
CA ALA A 43 -6.46 -37.09 15.14
C ALA A 43 -7.75 -37.92 15.20
N ALA A 44 -8.81 -37.52 14.51
CA ALA A 44 -10.07 -38.30 14.45
C ALA A 44 -9.87 -39.67 13.77
N VAL A 45 -9.11 -39.74 12.69
CA VAL A 45 -8.85 -40.96 11.94
C VAL A 45 -7.99 -41.96 12.76
N ALA A 46 -7.19 -41.48 13.70
CA ALA A 46 -6.34 -42.37 14.53
C ALA A 46 -7.18 -43.37 15.35
N PHE A 47 -8.35 -42.94 15.81
CA PHE A 47 -9.24 -43.74 16.67
C PHE A 47 -10.46 -44.35 15.93
N ALA A 48 -10.61 -44.08 14.64
CA ALA A 48 -11.76 -44.51 13.84
C ALA A 48 -11.63 -45.96 13.34
N ASN A 49 -12.77 -46.61 13.08
CA ASN A 49 -12.82 -47.92 12.42
C ASN A 49 -12.29 -47.84 10.98
N PRO A 50 -11.65 -48.88 10.45
CA PRO A 50 -11.09 -48.87 9.09
C PRO A 50 -12.07 -48.49 7.99
N ALA A 51 -13.34 -48.83 8.14
CA ALA A 51 -14.38 -48.51 7.17
C ALA A 51 -14.77 -47.01 7.15
N GLU A 52 -14.58 -46.27 8.23
CA GLU A 52 -14.96 -44.88 8.42
C GLU A 52 -13.80 -43.91 8.19
N LYS A 53 -12.56 -44.43 8.21
CA LYS A 53 -11.37 -43.57 8.11
C LYS A 53 -11.35 -42.66 6.88
N ALA A 54 -11.70 -43.22 5.73
CA ALA A 54 -11.70 -42.47 4.47
C ALA A 54 -12.76 -41.35 4.46
N ALA A 55 -13.95 -41.63 5.00
CA ALA A 55 -15.02 -40.64 5.08
C ALA A 55 -14.69 -39.52 6.05
N LEU A 56 -14.15 -39.81 7.23
CA LEU A 56 -13.74 -38.82 8.22
C LEU A 56 -12.59 -37.96 7.69
N LEU A 57 -11.63 -38.53 7.01
CA LEU A 57 -10.52 -37.79 6.42
C LEU A 57 -11.01 -36.86 5.33
N SER A 58 -11.87 -37.34 4.44
CA SER A 58 -12.45 -36.51 3.37
C SER A 58 -13.28 -35.33 3.90
N ALA A 59 -14.11 -35.58 4.93
CA ALA A 59 -14.90 -34.53 5.57
C ALA A 59 -14.00 -33.45 6.21
N GLY A 60 -12.98 -33.86 6.95
CA GLY A 60 -12.08 -32.92 7.62
C GLY A 60 -11.19 -32.13 6.66
N ILE A 61 -10.74 -32.72 5.56
CA ILE A 61 -10.04 -31.99 4.50
C ILE A 61 -10.96 -30.95 3.87
N SER A 62 -12.20 -31.32 3.58
CA SER A 62 -13.20 -30.39 3.02
C SER A 62 -13.46 -29.21 3.96
N GLU A 63 -13.59 -29.45 5.25
CA GLU A 63 -13.78 -28.41 6.26
C GLU A 63 -12.56 -27.48 6.36
N ALA A 64 -11.35 -28.03 6.36
CA ALA A 64 -10.11 -27.28 6.35
C ALA A 64 -10.01 -26.37 5.12
N MET A 65 -10.33 -26.89 3.93
CA MET A 65 -10.33 -26.08 2.69
C MET A 65 -11.34 -24.94 2.73
N ASN A 66 -12.50 -25.12 3.34
CA ASN A 66 -13.48 -24.07 3.52
C ASN A 66 -12.95 -22.89 4.36
N CYS A 67 -12.15 -23.16 5.37
CA CYS A 67 -11.51 -22.11 6.18
C CYS A 67 -10.61 -21.19 5.33
N THR A 68 -9.84 -21.75 4.41
CA THR A 68 -9.03 -20.93 3.47
C THR A 68 -9.92 -20.14 2.51
N ALA A 69 -10.98 -20.75 2.00
CA ALA A 69 -11.92 -20.05 1.12
C ALA A 69 -12.55 -18.84 1.80
N TYR A 70 -12.98 -18.95 3.05
CA TYR A 70 -13.48 -17.81 3.82
C TYR A 70 -12.42 -16.73 4.07
N GLY A 71 -11.18 -17.14 4.38
CA GLY A 71 -10.06 -16.23 4.52
C GLY A 71 -9.81 -15.41 3.25
N LEU A 72 -9.84 -16.06 2.09
CA LEU A 72 -9.68 -15.40 0.79
C LEU A 72 -10.86 -14.51 0.42
N ILE A 73 -12.08 -14.93 0.67
CA ILE A 73 -13.30 -14.12 0.43
C ILE A 73 -13.25 -12.81 1.23
N ALA A 74 -12.68 -12.81 2.41
CA ALA A 74 -12.49 -11.61 3.21
C ALA A 74 -11.29 -10.77 2.74
N ALA A 75 -10.18 -11.41 2.36
CA ALA A 75 -8.94 -10.74 1.98
C ALA A 75 -9.03 -10.04 0.62
N ILE A 76 -9.66 -10.67 -0.38
CA ILE A 76 -9.72 -10.14 -1.75
C ILE A 76 -10.39 -8.75 -1.80
N PRO A 77 -11.60 -8.53 -1.24
CA PRO A 77 -12.21 -7.21 -1.24
C PRO A 77 -11.35 -6.17 -0.50
N ALA A 78 -10.75 -6.54 0.63
CA ALA A 78 -9.91 -5.64 1.40
C ALA A 78 -8.71 -5.13 0.58
N LEU A 79 -8.04 -6.03 -0.16
CA LEU A 79 -6.91 -5.68 -1.02
C LEU A 79 -7.33 -4.87 -2.26
N VAL A 80 -8.50 -5.15 -2.84
CA VAL A 80 -9.04 -4.37 -3.95
C VAL A 80 -9.34 -2.93 -3.50
N PHE A 81 -10.04 -2.77 -2.38
CA PHE A 81 -10.31 -1.43 -1.83
C PHE A 81 -9.02 -0.69 -1.46
N PHE A 82 -8.05 -1.39 -0.87
CA PHE A 82 -6.74 -0.81 -0.61
C PHE A 82 -6.11 -0.26 -1.89
N SER A 83 -6.04 -1.06 -2.94
CA SER A 83 -5.42 -0.66 -4.22
C SER A 83 -6.10 0.58 -4.83
N VAL A 84 -7.44 0.65 -4.80
CA VAL A 84 -8.19 1.80 -5.30
C VAL A 84 -7.95 3.05 -4.46
N LEU A 85 -7.96 2.92 -3.13
CA LEU A 85 -7.71 4.04 -2.22
C LEU A 85 -6.28 4.56 -2.34
N GLN A 86 -5.31 3.65 -2.39
CA GLN A 86 -3.89 4.00 -2.55
C GLN A 86 -3.64 4.75 -3.86
N ASN A 87 -4.24 4.29 -4.95
CA ASN A 87 -4.11 4.97 -6.24
C ASN A 87 -4.69 6.39 -6.21
N ARG A 88 -5.85 6.57 -5.58
CA ARG A 88 -6.44 7.91 -5.39
C ARG A 88 -5.59 8.81 -4.48
N ALA A 89 -5.05 8.26 -3.40
CA ALA A 89 -4.17 9.00 -2.50
C ALA A 89 -2.90 9.47 -3.21
N ASN A 90 -2.29 8.61 -4.02
CA ASN A 90 -1.10 8.96 -4.80
C ASN A 90 -1.39 10.07 -5.83
N HIS A 91 -2.51 10.01 -6.55
CA HIS A 91 -2.90 11.07 -7.48
C HIS A 91 -3.13 12.42 -6.78
N LEU A 92 -3.78 12.41 -5.62
CA LEU A 92 -3.96 13.64 -4.84
C LEU A 92 -2.62 14.23 -4.38
N ALA A 93 -1.70 13.38 -3.93
CA ALA A 93 -0.36 13.79 -3.50
C ALA A 93 0.44 14.41 -4.67
N GLU A 94 0.34 13.82 -5.87
CA GLU A 94 0.99 14.33 -7.08
C GLU A 94 0.41 15.68 -7.52
N ASP A 95 -0.91 15.82 -7.51
CA ASP A 95 -1.60 17.08 -7.83
C ASP A 95 -1.24 18.20 -6.85
N LEU A 96 -1.17 17.90 -5.56
CA LEU A 96 -0.75 18.84 -4.52
C LEU A 96 0.70 19.26 -4.71
N ASN A 97 1.59 18.32 -5.00
CA ASN A 97 3.01 18.59 -5.23
C ASN A 97 3.19 19.48 -6.48
N THR A 98 2.50 19.16 -7.57
CA THR A 98 2.53 19.96 -8.81
C THR A 98 1.99 21.36 -8.60
N SER A 99 0.89 21.51 -7.86
CA SER A 99 0.30 22.82 -7.55
C SER A 99 1.22 23.64 -6.64
N SER A 100 1.87 23.02 -5.67
CA SER A 100 2.84 23.66 -4.79
C SER A 100 4.06 24.18 -5.56
N LEU A 101 4.58 23.40 -6.50
CA LEU A 101 5.68 23.80 -7.39
C LEU A 101 5.28 24.96 -8.31
N LYS A 102 4.06 24.99 -8.82
CA LYS A 102 3.56 26.11 -9.64
C LYS A 102 3.49 27.40 -8.84
N VAL A 103 2.98 27.34 -7.61
CA VAL A 103 2.90 28.50 -6.72
C VAL A 103 4.30 28.97 -6.33
N PHE A 104 5.20 28.06 -6.03
CA PHE A 104 6.60 28.38 -5.72
C PHE A 104 7.32 29.05 -6.89
N ASN A 105 7.15 28.49 -8.10
CA ASN A 105 7.72 29.08 -9.31
C ASN A 105 7.14 30.47 -9.62
N TRP A 106 5.83 30.66 -9.41
CA TRP A 106 5.18 31.95 -9.60
C TRP A 106 5.69 32.99 -8.58
N LEU A 107 5.82 32.60 -7.32
CA LEU A 107 6.39 33.46 -6.26
C LEU A 107 7.87 33.79 -6.53
N SER A 108 8.66 32.80 -6.91
CA SER A 108 10.07 33.00 -7.27
C SER A 108 10.20 33.97 -8.44
N TYR A 109 9.39 33.81 -9.48
CA TYR A 109 9.38 34.72 -10.64
C TYR A 109 8.89 36.14 -10.28
N SER A 110 7.95 36.25 -9.34
CA SER A 110 7.44 37.56 -8.89
C SER A 110 8.39 38.29 -7.93
N TYR A 111 9.25 37.54 -7.21
CA TYR A 111 10.18 38.09 -6.22
C TYR A 111 11.61 38.26 -6.74
N GLU A 112 11.95 37.71 -7.93
CA GLU A 112 13.31 37.74 -8.50
C GLU A 112 13.42 38.50 -9.83
N PRO A 113 13.27 39.85 -9.84
CA PRO A 113 13.82 40.63 -10.95
C PRO A 113 15.31 40.98 -10.78
N VAL A 114 15.92 40.68 -9.63
CA VAL A 114 17.26 41.22 -9.29
C VAL A 114 18.40 40.24 -9.55
N GLY A 115 18.21 38.92 -9.37
CA GLY A 115 19.30 37.94 -9.50
C GLY A 115 19.72 37.63 -10.95
N PHE A 116 18.78 37.66 -11.88
CA PHE A 116 19.06 37.29 -13.27
C PHE A 116 19.77 38.42 -14.08
N LYS A 117 19.59 39.67 -13.69
CA LYS A 117 20.34 40.79 -14.26
C LYS A 117 21.82 40.71 -13.89
N SER A 118 22.12 40.37 -12.64
CA SER A 118 23.50 40.23 -12.16
C SER A 118 24.28 39.13 -12.91
N PHE A 119 23.64 38.04 -13.28
CA PHE A 119 24.33 36.94 -14.01
C PHE A 119 24.62 37.28 -15.49
N LYS A 120 23.76 38.08 -16.13
CA LYS A 120 24.02 38.58 -17.48
C LYS A 120 25.11 39.65 -17.48
N GLU A 121 25.12 40.58 -16.52
CA GLU A 121 26.16 41.58 -16.38
C GLU A 121 27.53 40.96 -16.09
N VAL A 122 27.61 39.96 -15.24
CA VAL A 122 28.84 39.22 -14.97
C VAL A 122 29.34 38.48 -16.21
N LYS A 123 28.44 37.97 -17.05
CA LYS A 123 28.82 37.29 -18.30
C LYS A 123 29.29 38.25 -19.38
N GLU A 124 28.70 39.45 -19.45
CA GLU A 124 29.17 40.53 -20.36
C GLU A 124 30.51 41.08 -19.91
N LEU A 125 30.68 41.35 -18.62
CA LEU A 125 31.95 41.80 -18.05
C LEU A 125 33.09 40.78 -18.28
N LYS A 126 32.80 39.48 -18.17
CA LYS A 126 33.77 38.42 -18.47
C LYS A 126 34.13 38.35 -19.95
N LYS A 127 33.22 38.74 -20.83
CA LYS A 127 33.45 38.79 -22.27
C LYS A 127 34.31 40.00 -22.67
N GLU A 128 34.12 41.16 -22.01
CA GLU A 128 34.93 42.35 -22.20
C GLU A 128 36.37 42.20 -21.64
N MET A 129 36.57 41.44 -20.58
CA MET A 129 37.88 41.16 -20.00
C MET A 129 38.69 40.10 -20.75
N SER A 130 38.12 39.41 -21.74
CA SER A 130 38.77 38.38 -22.56
C SER A 130 39.19 38.88 -23.94
N LEU A 131 39.03 40.20 -24.23
CA LEU A 131 39.54 40.91 -25.39
C LEU A 131 40.78 41.72 -25.02
#